data_e26f4774956e2c8264ef673f8451d73e
#
_entry.id   e26f4774956e2c8264ef673f8451d73e
#
_cell.length_a   1.000
_cell.length_b   1.000
_cell.length_c   1.000
_cell.angle_alpha   90.00
_cell.angle_beta   90.00
_cell.angle_gamma   90.00
#
_symmetry.space_group_name_H-M   'P 1'
#
loop_
_entity.id
_entity.type
_entity.pdbx_description
1 polymer ?
#
loop_
_entity_poly.entity_id
_entity_poly.type
_entity_poly.pdbx_seq_one_letter_code
_entity_poly.pdbx_strand_id
1 'polypeptide(L)'
;MPLQRSHTADKNIVDRSKRHRNSDVARAVKKTRDRLSQQAGNPDFDRELLKLHARAMLGSATAIPLLVVTIAAAGLFAGMGGEILLWALLTVSCYAGLALFARRMERTESAAIKPAQARRIFLAAHFLSGLGWTYFASLGCGSCTVDQFPVIKAVILLLAMAATAIMASSLRGALLSTFAIPVAVYGWLGVRLLQPVEAVMVALLIVALLFFAYVAYHLNRSTVMLLSFRTEKDALIAELETAKAMSDEARRRAEEANLAKSRFLASMSHELRTPLNAILGFSEVMASEVLGPMGNPTYRDYARDVHDSGQHLLGLINEILDLSRIEAGRYQLNEEPVALLSVVEDCCHMMELRARNKGIRIVQDFESALPRLFADERAMRQITLNLLSNAIKFTPTGGEVRVRVGWTAGGGQYVAVKDTGP
;
A
#
# COMPACT_ATOMS: atom_id res chain seq x y z
N MET A 1 -44.35 14.04 15.31
CA MET A 1 -43.13 13.57 15.97
C MET A 1 -42.31 12.79 14.91
N PRO A 2 -41.15 13.25 14.47
CA PRO A 2 -40.37 12.55 13.46
C PRO A 2 -39.47 11.49 14.13
N LEU A 3 -39.49 10.31 13.53
CA LEU A 3 -38.68 9.14 13.90
C LEU A 3 -37.17 9.43 13.76
N GLN A 4 -36.45 9.32 14.86
CA GLN A 4 -34.97 9.28 14.89
C GLN A 4 -34.50 7.99 14.19
N ARG A 5 -33.90 8.14 13.02
CA ARG A 5 -33.13 7.07 12.35
C ARG A 5 -31.81 6.88 13.10
N SER A 6 -31.56 5.66 13.55
CA SER A 6 -30.29 5.25 14.18
C SER A 6 -29.14 5.29 13.17
N HIS A 7 -28.19 6.20 13.39
CA HIS A 7 -26.96 6.36 12.60
C HIS A 7 -25.86 5.38 13.06
N THR A 8 -25.91 4.13 12.69
CA THR A 8 -24.80 3.20 12.96
C THR A 8 -24.23 2.47 11.73
N ALA A 9 -24.71 2.77 10.51
CA ALA A 9 -24.25 2.05 9.30
C ALA A 9 -23.37 2.86 8.32
N ASP A 10 -23.00 4.12 8.62
CA ASP A 10 -22.44 5.02 7.59
C ASP A 10 -21.04 5.59 7.91
N LYS A 11 -20.19 4.82 8.59
CA LYS A 11 -18.81 5.31 8.89
C LYS A 11 -17.82 5.27 7.71
N ASN A 12 -18.20 4.73 6.56
CA ASN A 12 -17.30 4.53 5.41
C ASN A 12 -17.70 5.28 4.12
N ILE A 13 -18.73 6.12 4.13
CA ILE A 13 -19.06 6.96 2.97
C ILE A 13 -18.24 8.25 3.09
N VAL A 14 -17.21 8.38 2.26
CA VAL A 14 -16.45 9.63 2.10
C VAL A 14 -17.39 10.66 1.45
N ASP A 15 -17.86 11.62 2.22
CA ASP A 15 -18.63 12.75 1.73
C ASP A 15 -17.74 13.65 0.85
N ARG A 16 -17.82 13.47 -0.46
CA ARG A 16 -17.05 14.21 -1.47
C ARG A 16 -17.45 15.69 -1.58
N SER A 17 -18.55 16.11 -0.94
CA SER A 17 -19.03 17.50 -0.98
C SER A 17 -18.35 18.39 0.07
N LYS A 18 -17.78 17.82 1.14
CA LYS A 18 -16.99 18.57 2.12
C LYS A 18 -15.58 18.78 1.57
N ARG A 19 -15.24 20.01 1.21
CA ARG A 19 -13.85 20.46 1.08
C ARG A 19 -13.17 20.23 2.44
N HIS A 20 -12.69 19.04 2.67
CA HIS A 20 -11.75 18.82 3.74
C HIS A 20 -10.53 19.68 3.43
N ARG A 21 -10.37 20.76 4.15
CA ARG A 21 -9.12 21.49 4.26
C ARG A 21 -8.17 20.52 4.96
N ASN A 22 -7.55 19.67 4.12
CA ASN A 22 -6.81 18.48 4.59
C ASN A 22 -5.49 18.99 5.20
N SER A 23 -5.60 19.63 6.39
CA SER A 23 -4.46 20.11 7.17
C SER A 23 -3.46 18.99 7.44
N ASP A 24 -3.92 17.74 7.45
CA ASP A 24 -3.07 16.58 7.72
C ASP A 24 -2.30 16.15 6.48
N VAL A 25 -2.93 16.17 5.30
CA VAL A 25 -2.22 15.95 4.03
C VAL A 25 -1.27 17.11 3.74
N ALA A 26 -1.69 18.36 3.97
CA ALA A 26 -0.82 19.52 3.81
C ALA A 26 0.36 19.50 4.80
N ARG A 27 0.15 19.06 6.05
CA ARG A 27 1.20 18.83 7.04
C ARG A 27 2.10 17.66 6.66
N ALA A 28 1.55 16.55 6.18
CA ALA A 28 2.32 15.41 5.68
C ALA A 28 3.19 15.81 4.48
N VAL A 29 2.60 16.48 3.48
CA VAL A 29 3.34 16.99 2.30
C VAL A 29 4.42 18.01 2.72
N LYS A 30 4.13 18.92 3.66
CA LYS A 30 5.12 19.85 4.19
C LYS A 30 6.24 19.11 4.93
N LYS A 31 5.91 18.14 5.80
CA LYS A 31 6.87 17.34 6.56
C LYS A 31 7.74 16.48 5.62
N THR A 32 7.14 15.90 4.58
CA THR A 32 7.88 15.17 3.54
C THR A 32 8.79 16.13 2.76
N ARG A 33 8.31 17.30 2.36
CA ARG A 33 9.13 18.31 1.69
C ARG A 33 10.29 18.80 2.56
N ASP A 34 10.05 19.03 3.84
CA ASP A 34 11.08 19.49 4.79
C ASP A 34 12.10 18.38 5.07
N ARG A 35 11.68 17.10 5.15
CA ARG A 35 12.59 15.94 5.19
C ARG A 35 13.41 15.82 3.90
N LEU A 36 12.80 15.97 2.72
CA LEU A 36 13.49 15.95 1.43
C LEU A 36 14.51 17.09 1.31
N SER A 37 14.21 18.28 1.86
CA SER A 37 15.18 19.38 1.90
C SER A 37 16.34 19.14 2.87
N GLN A 38 16.13 18.39 3.94
CA GLN A 38 17.19 17.97 4.87
C GLN A 38 18.05 16.82 4.32
N GLN A 39 17.53 16.01 3.40
CA GLN A 39 18.29 14.96 2.71
C GLN A 39 19.35 15.51 1.72
N ALA A 40 19.23 16.76 1.31
CA ALA A 40 20.21 17.43 0.44
C ALA A 40 21.61 17.62 1.07
N GLY A 41 21.87 17.10 2.26
CA GLY A 41 23.17 17.05 2.94
C GLY A 41 23.58 15.62 3.34
N ASN A 42 22.81 14.59 2.94
CA ASN A 42 23.15 13.21 3.24
C ASN A 42 24.29 12.74 2.29
N PRO A 43 25.45 12.31 2.81
CA PRO A 43 26.58 11.90 1.98
C PRO A 43 26.26 10.73 1.03
N ASP A 44 25.31 9.87 1.36
CA ASP A 44 24.91 8.76 0.49
C ASP A 44 24.14 9.26 -0.74
N PHE A 45 23.29 10.26 -0.55
CA PHE A 45 22.59 10.91 -1.64
C PHE A 45 23.54 11.65 -2.61
N ASP A 46 24.52 12.36 -2.06
CA ASP A 46 25.54 13.05 -2.86
C ASP A 46 26.41 12.05 -3.65
N ARG A 47 26.69 10.86 -3.09
CA ARG A 47 27.40 9.77 -3.79
C ARG A 47 26.61 9.25 -4.98
N GLU A 48 25.31 9.05 -4.79
CA GLU A 48 24.43 8.53 -5.85
C GLU A 48 24.27 9.56 -6.98
N LEU A 49 24.13 10.84 -6.64
CA LEU A 49 24.07 11.95 -7.61
C LEU A 49 25.35 12.04 -8.45
N LEU A 50 26.52 11.86 -7.82
CA LEU A 50 27.81 11.84 -8.53
C LEU A 50 27.94 10.62 -9.44
N LYS A 51 27.46 9.44 -9.04
CA LYS A 51 27.40 8.27 -9.92
C LYS A 51 26.44 8.47 -11.09
N LEU A 52 25.30 9.12 -10.86
CA LEU A 52 24.38 9.47 -11.93
C LEU A 52 25.04 10.41 -12.94
N HIS A 53 25.82 11.42 -12.44
CA HIS A 53 26.61 12.30 -13.29
C HIS A 53 27.64 11.52 -14.11
N ALA A 54 28.38 10.62 -13.48
CA ALA A 54 29.34 9.76 -14.18
C ALA A 54 28.72 8.92 -15.29
N ARG A 55 27.55 8.31 -15.02
CA ARG A 55 26.78 7.57 -16.03
C ARG A 55 26.28 8.44 -17.17
N ALA A 56 25.76 9.64 -16.87
CA ALA A 56 25.34 10.59 -17.89
C ALA A 56 26.50 11.00 -18.82
N MET A 57 27.68 11.25 -18.22
CA MET A 57 28.89 11.53 -19.00
C MET A 57 29.33 10.37 -19.89
N LEU A 58 29.25 9.14 -19.39
CA LEU A 58 29.60 7.95 -20.18
C LEU A 58 28.60 7.65 -21.29
N GLY A 59 27.30 7.82 -21.00
CA GLY A 59 26.23 7.65 -22.02
C GLY A 59 26.34 8.63 -23.16
N SER A 60 26.95 9.81 -22.95
CA SER A 60 27.16 10.84 -23.95
C SER A 60 28.62 11.00 -24.39
N ALA A 61 29.51 10.08 -23.99
CA ALA A 61 30.94 10.20 -24.19
C ALA A 61 31.38 10.34 -25.66
N THR A 62 30.56 9.91 -26.61
CA THR A 62 30.82 10.02 -28.05
C THR A 62 30.27 11.29 -28.66
N ALA A 63 29.28 11.93 -28.05
CA ALA A 63 28.55 13.06 -28.68
C ALA A 63 29.43 14.32 -28.84
N ILE A 64 30.16 14.73 -27.82
CA ILE A 64 31.04 15.91 -27.90
C ILE A 64 32.26 15.66 -28.80
N PRO A 65 33.00 14.54 -28.68
CA PRO A 65 34.07 14.22 -29.63
C PRO A 65 33.59 14.18 -31.09
N LEU A 66 32.43 13.61 -31.37
CA LEU A 66 31.86 13.59 -32.70
C LEU A 66 31.56 15.01 -33.22
N LEU A 67 30.95 15.84 -32.38
CA LEU A 67 30.71 17.25 -32.69
C LEU A 67 32.03 17.99 -33.00
N VAL A 68 33.04 17.81 -32.17
CA VAL A 68 34.37 18.45 -32.33
C VAL A 68 35.03 17.99 -33.63
N VAL A 69 35.02 16.69 -33.95
CA VAL A 69 35.58 16.16 -35.19
C VAL A 69 34.84 16.72 -36.42
N THR A 70 33.51 16.79 -36.36
CA THR A 70 32.68 17.34 -37.46
C THR A 70 33.00 18.83 -37.70
N ILE A 71 33.14 19.61 -36.62
CA ILE A 71 33.51 21.04 -36.73
C ILE A 71 34.93 21.18 -37.28
N ALA A 72 35.89 20.35 -36.83
CA ALA A 72 37.24 20.39 -37.36
C ALA A 72 37.31 20.06 -38.84
N ALA A 73 36.59 19.04 -39.28
CA ALA A 73 36.48 18.70 -40.70
C ALA A 73 35.87 19.85 -41.52
N ALA A 74 34.76 20.45 -41.06
CA ALA A 74 34.16 21.60 -41.70
C ALA A 74 35.11 22.83 -41.77
N GLY A 75 35.86 23.05 -40.68
CA GLY A 75 36.85 24.13 -40.61
C GLY A 75 38.00 23.97 -41.63
N LEU A 76 38.49 22.75 -41.82
CA LEU A 76 39.48 22.42 -42.86
C LEU A 76 38.94 22.69 -44.27
N PHE A 77 37.68 22.26 -44.53
CA PHE A 77 37.01 22.57 -45.81
C PHE A 77 36.85 24.06 -46.02
N ALA A 78 36.65 24.84 -44.97
CA ALA A 78 36.52 26.30 -45.02
C ALA A 78 37.85 27.00 -45.21
N GLY A 79 38.98 26.29 -45.28
CA GLY A 79 40.33 26.85 -45.45
C GLY A 79 41.02 27.27 -44.14
N MET A 80 40.56 26.78 -42.97
CA MET A 80 41.25 26.98 -41.70
C MET A 80 42.56 26.17 -41.68
N GLY A 81 43.62 26.72 -41.16
CA GLY A 81 44.91 26.08 -41.04
C GLY A 81 44.93 24.98 -39.95
N GLY A 82 46.16 24.48 -39.66
CA GLY A 82 46.36 23.42 -38.65
C GLY A 82 45.88 23.73 -37.22
N GLU A 83 45.58 24.99 -36.93
CA GLU A 83 45.06 25.47 -35.60
C GLU A 83 43.73 24.80 -35.22
N ILE A 84 42.84 24.50 -36.19
CA ILE A 84 41.58 23.83 -35.97
C ILE A 84 41.82 22.35 -35.54
N LEU A 85 42.84 21.69 -36.08
CA LEU A 85 43.23 20.35 -35.71
C LEU A 85 43.81 20.28 -34.31
N LEU A 86 44.64 21.32 -33.96
CA LEU A 86 45.19 21.43 -32.59
C LEU A 86 44.06 21.62 -31.57
N TRP A 87 43.08 22.45 -31.90
CA TRP A 87 41.89 22.62 -31.07
C TRP A 87 41.11 21.30 -30.91
N ALA A 88 40.86 20.58 -31.99
CA ALA A 88 40.12 19.34 -31.91
C ALA A 88 40.85 18.30 -31.07
N LEU A 89 42.17 18.14 -31.25
CA LEU A 89 43.00 17.22 -30.48
C LEU A 89 42.98 17.57 -28.97
N LEU A 90 43.16 18.83 -28.64
CA LEU A 90 43.12 19.32 -27.24
C LEU A 90 41.77 19.06 -26.61
N THR A 91 40.68 19.41 -27.29
CA THR A 91 39.31 19.26 -26.76
C THR A 91 38.92 17.79 -26.57
N VAL A 92 39.19 16.93 -27.57
CA VAL A 92 38.94 15.50 -27.49
C VAL A 92 39.75 14.86 -26.38
N SER A 93 41.02 15.24 -26.20
CA SER A 93 41.89 14.73 -25.11
C SER A 93 41.33 15.12 -23.73
N CYS A 94 40.88 16.33 -23.55
CA CYS A 94 40.24 16.78 -22.28
C CYS A 94 38.98 16.00 -21.99
N TYR A 95 38.11 15.77 -22.99
CA TYR A 95 36.90 14.96 -22.82
C TYR A 95 37.19 13.48 -22.58
N ALA A 96 38.24 12.93 -23.20
CA ALA A 96 38.69 11.56 -22.90
C ALA A 96 39.14 11.44 -21.45
N GLY A 97 39.90 12.43 -20.92
CA GLY A 97 40.28 12.47 -19.51
C GLY A 97 39.08 12.50 -18.56
N LEU A 98 38.06 13.36 -18.89
CA LEU A 98 36.82 13.44 -18.14
C LEU A 98 36.03 12.08 -18.18
N ALA A 99 35.95 11.45 -19.35
CA ALA A 99 35.29 10.15 -19.51
C ALA A 99 36.03 9.03 -18.75
N LEU A 100 37.37 9.00 -18.76
CA LEU A 100 38.15 8.05 -17.96
C LEU A 100 37.91 8.21 -16.46
N PHE A 101 37.84 9.45 -15.98
CA PHE A 101 37.52 9.72 -14.58
C PHE A 101 36.10 9.30 -14.24
N ALA A 102 35.12 9.59 -15.10
CA ALA A 102 33.75 9.15 -14.95
C ALA A 102 33.65 7.60 -14.89
N ARG A 103 34.38 6.89 -15.78
CA ARG A 103 34.42 5.41 -15.80
C ARG A 103 35.05 4.84 -14.52
N ARG A 104 36.09 5.46 -14.00
CA ARG A 104 36.70 5.08 -12.72
C ARG A 104 35.67 5.29 -11.57
N MET A 105 34.98 6.41 -11.56
CA MET A 105 33.97 6.74 -10.54
C MET A 105 32.80 5.76 -10.56
N GLU A 106 32.31 5.36 -11.72
CA GLU A 106 31.21 4.39 -11.85
C GLU A 106 31.59 3.02 -11.27
N ARG A 107 32.84 2.58 -11.50
CA ARG A 107 33.34 1.29 -11.00
C ARG A 107 33.68 1.31 -9.50
N THR A 108 33.82 2.48 -8.91
CA THR A 108 34.16 2.62 -7.49
C THR A 108 32.94 2.31 -6.63
N GLU A 109 33.10 1.52 -5.57
CA GLU A 109 32.04 1.23 -4.60
C GLU A 109 31.52 2.52 -3.96
N SER A 110 30.19 2.62 -3.77
CA SER A 110 29.55 3.86 -3.28
C SER A 110 30.08 4.29 -1.93
N ALA A 111 30.38 3.34 -1.03
CA ALA A 111 30.90 3.61 0.31
C ALA A 111 32.31 4.27 0.29
N ALA A 112 33.14 3.95 -0.73
CA ALA A 112 34.49 4.47 -0.84
C ALA A 112 34.57 5.90 -1.44
N ILE A 113 33.46 6.43 -1.99
CA ILE A 113 33.42 7.74 -2.63
C ILE A 113 33.36 8.85 -1.55
N LYS A 114 34.29 9.79 -1.61
CA LYS A 114 34.27 11.03 -0.83
C LYS A 114 33.57 12.12 -1.66
N PRO A 115 32.31 12.53 -1.36
CA PRO A 115 31.50 13.36 -2.26
C PRO A 115 32.12 14.72 -2.57
N ALA A 116 32.64 15.39 -1.56
CA ALA A 116 33.22 16.73 -1.72
C ALA A 116 34.48 16.70 -2.62
N GLN A 117 35.33 15.68 -2.48
CA GLN A 117 36.51 15.52 -3.30
C GLN A 117 36.17 15.17 -4.74
N ALA A 118 35.26 14.19 -4.94
CA ALA A 118 34.81 13.78 -6.27
C ALA A 118 34.15 14.93 -7.04
N ARG A 119 33.33 15.74 -6.36
CA ARG A 119 32.73 16.94 -6.95
C ARG A 119 33.77 17.95 -7.39
N ARG A 120 34.80 18.22 -6.58
CA ARG A 120 35.90 19.17 -6.95
C ARG A 120 36.66 18.64 -8.18
N ILE A 121 36.95 17.36 -8.25
CA ILE A 121 37.65 16.76 -9.39
C ILE A 121 36.81 16.85 -10.66
N PHE A 122 35.51 16.55 -10.59
CA PHE A 122 34.61 16.74 -11.75
C PHE A 122 34.54 18.18 -12.21
N LEU A 123 34.43 19.16 -11.30
CA LEU A 123 34.41 20.58 -11.66
C LEU A 123 35.75 21.02 -12.27
N ALA A 124 36.87 20.55 -11.77
CA ALA A 124 38.20 20.82 -12.34
C ALA A 124 38.36 20.19 -13.74
N ALA A 125 37.85 18.97 -13.94
CA ALA A 125 37.85 18.33 -15.26
C ALA A 125 36.94 19.04 -16.26
N HIS A 126 35.78 19.55 -15.84
CA HIS A 126 34.93 20.40 -16.65
C HIS A 126 35.58 21.75 -17.01
N PHE A 127 36.27 22.34 -16.06
CA PHE A 127 37.06 23.57 -16.30
C PHE A 127 38.17 23.29 -17.34
N LEU A 128 38.90 22.21 -17.21
CA LEU A 128 39.93 21.82 -18.15
C LEU A 128 39.37 21.58 -19.57
N SER A 129 38.20 20.94 -19.68
CA SER A 129 37.51 20.78 -20.98
C SER A 129 37.09 22.14 -21.56
N GLY A 130 36.77 23.12 -20.69
CA GLY A 130 36.45 24.50 -21.06
C GLY A 130 37.64 25.23 -21.72
N LEU A 131 38.88 24.88 -21.41
CA LEU A 131 40.06 25.48 -22.06
C LEU A 131 40.12 25.16 -23.57
N GLY A 132 39.66 23.96 -23.97
CA GLY A 132 39.51 23.65 -25.39
C GLY A 132 38.52 24.58 -26.10
N TRP A 133 37.38 24.85 -25.47
CA TRP A 133 36.36 25.78 -25.99
C TRP A 133 36.85 27.23 -25.94
N THR A 134 37.72 27.60 -24.96
CA THR A 134 38.38 28.90 -24.86
C THR A 134 39.30 29.13 -26.06
N TYR A 135 40.12 28.13 -26.38
CA TYR A 135 40.98 28.17 -27.55
C TYR A 135 40.17 28.34 -28.83
N PHE A 136 39.05 27.57 -28.98
CA PHE A 136 38.14 27.73 -30.13
C PHE A 136 37.57 29.18 -30.24
N ALA A 137 37.14 29.74 -29.10
CA ALA A 137 36.63 31.08 -29.06
C ALA A 137 37.69 32.13 -29.51
N SER A 138 38.98 31.87 -29.28
CA SER A 138 40.11 32.74 -29.65
C SER A 138 40.57 32.58 -31.11
N LEU A 139 40.19 31.48 -31.81
CA LEU A 139 40.60 31.27 -33.18
C LEU A 139 40.15 32.41 -34.10
N GLY A 140 41.10 32.95 -34.85
CA GLY A 140 40.84 33.86 -35.97
C GLY A 140 40.86 33.08 -37.28
N CYS A 141 40.32 33.65 -38.32
CA CYS A 141 40.47 33.10 -39.66
C CYS A 141 40.85 34.22 -40.65
N GLY A 142 42.13 34.27 -40.93
CA GLY A 142 42.67 35.30 -41.87
C GLY A 142 42.55 34.91 -43.35
N SER A 143 42.28 33.62 -43.67
CA SER A 143 42.28 33.07 -45.00
C SER A 143 41.01 32.32 -45.36
N CYS A 144 39.95 32.42 -44.50
CA CYS A 144 38.70 31.72 -44.76
C CYS A 144 37.91 32.34 -45.88
N THR A 145 37.29 31.45 -46.69
CA THR A 145 36.30 31.81 -47.69
C THR A 145 34.93 32.20 -47.11
N VAL A 146 34.80 32.24 -45.76
CA VAL A 146 33.52 32.45 -45.08
C VAL A 146 33.54 33.81 -44.36
N ASP A 147 32.81 34.79 -44.88
CA ASP A 147 32.75 36.17 -44.38
C ASP A 147 32.07 36.26 -42.98
N GLN A 148 31.35 35.23 -42.52
CA GLN A 148 30.59 35.23 -41.26
C GLN A 148 31.16 34.27 -40.23
N PHE A 149 32.45 34.06 -40.18
CA PHE A 149 33.11 33.17 -39.23
C PHE A 149 32.80 33.47 -37.77
N PRO A 150 32.69 34.70 -37.30
CA PRO A 150 32.29 35.01 -35.92
C PRO A 150 30.90 34.48 -35.56
N VAL A 151 29.94 34.55 -36.49
CA VAL A 151 28.58 34.03 -36.29
C VAL A 151 28.61 32.49 -36.16
N ILE A 152 29.36 31.81 -37.01
CA ILE A 152 29.51 30.33 -36.96
C ILE A 152 30.13 29.90 -35.62
N LYS A 153 31.15 30.62 -35.11
CA LYS A 153 31.75 30.36 -33.78
C LYS A 153 30.71 30.50 -32.67
N ALA A 154 29.89 31.55 -32.70
CA ALA A 154 28.84 31.76 -31.71
C ALA A 154 27.81 30.64 -31.74
N VAL A 155 27.36 30.19 -32.89
CA VAL A 155 26.41 29.08 -33.05
C VAL A 155 27.01 27.78 -32.52
N ILE A 156 28.27 27.51 -32.81
CA ILE A 156 28.95 26.30 -32.32
C ILE A 156 29.08 26.34 -30.78
N LEU A 157 29.45 27.46 -30.20
CA LEU A 157 29.50 27.64 -28.74
C LEU A 157 28.13 27.49 -28.11
N LEU A 158 27.08 28.01 -28.75
CA LEU A 158 25.70 27.84 -28.31
C LEU A 158 25.28 26.35 -28.28
N LEU A 159 25.59 25.60 -29.36
CA LEU A 159 25.29 24.18 -29.45
C LEU A 159 26.06 23.37 -28.39
N ALA A 160 27.35 23.68 -28.19
CA ALA A 160 28.16 23.03 -27.17
C ALA A 160 27.66 23.34 -25.74
N MET A 161 27.21 24.58 -25.47
CA MET A 161 26.57 24.94 -24.21
C MET A 161 25.27 24.17 -23.98
N ALA A 162 24.40 24.07 -24.99
CA ALA A 162 23.15 23.32 -24.90
C ALA A 162 23.41 21.83 -24.61
N ALA A 163 24.32 21.20 -25.35
CA ALA A 163 24.71 19.82 -25.12
C ALA A 163 25.25 19.58 -23.72
N THR A 164 26.14 20.45 -23.25
CA THR A 164 26.74 20.36 -21.90
C THR A 164 25.71 20.61 -20.81
N ALA A 165 24.76 21.52 -20.99
CA ALA A 165 23.69 21.81 -20.02
C ALA A 165 22.84 20.56 -19.75
N ILE A 166 22.54 19.78 -20.79
CA ILE A 166 21.77 18.53 -20.67
C ILE A 166 22.62 17.44 -19.99
N MET A 167 23.83 17.23 -20.48
CA MET A 167 24.73 16.16 -20.01
C MET A 167 25.19 16.35 -18.56
N ALA A 168 25.52 17.59 -18.21
CA ALA A 168 26.06 17.94 -16.90
C ALA A 168 25.01 18.47 -15.91
N SER A 169 23.71 18.29 -16.20
CA SER A 169 22.61 18.76 -15.37
C SER A 169 22.63 18.20 -13.95
N SER A 170 23.17 16.99 -13.76
CA SER A 170 23.32 16.36 -12.44
C SER A 170 24.42 16.97 -11.54
N LEU A 171 25.30 17.78 -12.10
CA LEU A 171 26.40 18.44 -11.35
C LEU A 171 26.27 19.97 -11.39
N ARG A 172 25.91 20.56 -10.24
CA ARG A 172 25.79 22.03 -10.13
C ARG A 172 27.12 22.70 -10.41
N GLY A 173 27.10 23.67 -11.32
CA GLY A 173 28.28 24.49 -11.67
C GLY A 173 29.09 23.95 -12.84
N ALA A 174 28.83 22.74 -13.34
CA ALA A 174 29.59 22.16 -14.47
C ALA A 174 29.53 23.01 -15.73
N LEU A 175 28.33 23.51 -16.11
CA LEU A 175 28.18 24.38 -17.27
C LEU A 175 28.95 25.68 -17.15
N LEU A 176 28.87 26.36 -16.01
CA LEU A 176 29.59 27.60 -15.76
C LEU A 176 31.10 27.39 -15.72
N SER A 177 31.59 26.29 -15.11
CA SER A 177 33.03 25.98 -15.09
C SER A 177 33.58 25.71 -16.50
N THR A 178 32.75 25.20 -17.42
CA THR A 178 33.14 24.88 -18.81
C THR A 178 33.09 26.16 -19.70
N PHE A 179 32.03 26.98 -19.61
CA PHE A 179 31.74 28.02 -20.63
C PHE A 179 31.88 29.46 -20.17
N ALA A 180 32.10 29.75 -18.87
CA ALA A 180 32.25 31.14 -18.44
C ALA A 180 33.48 31.80 -19.10
N ILE A 181 34.62 31.12 -19.19
CA ILE A 181 35.84 31.67 -19.81
C ILE A 181 35.71 31.74 -21.34
N PRO A 182 35.27 30.70 -22.06
CA PRO A 182 35.02 30.77 -23.52
C PRO A 182 34.14 31.94 -23.94
N VAL A 183 33.04 32.19 -23.24
CA VAL A 183 32.12 33.29 -23.51
C VAL A 183 32.78 34.65 -23.21
N ALA A 184 33.52 34.74 -22.11
CA ALA A 184 34.27 35.96 -21.75
C ALA A 184 35.36 36.29 -22.78
N VAL A 185 36.12 35.30 -23.26
CA VAL A 185 37.17 35.49 -24.28
C VAL A 185 36.57 35.87 -25.61
N TYR A 186 35.48 35.19 -26.03
CA TYR A 186 34.73 35.56 -27.25
C TYR A 186 34.24 37.03 -27.17
N GLY A 187 33.66 37.42 -26.02
CA GLY A 187 33.19 38.79 -25.79
C GLY A 187 34.30 39.85 -25.80
N TRP A 188 35.45 39.53 -25.16
CA TRP A 188 36.61 40.43 -25.15
C TRP A 188 37.16 40.70 -26.54
N LEU A 189 37.24 39.65 -27.40
CA LEU A 189 37.74 39.81 -28.78
C LEU A 189 36.71 40.54 -29.65
N GLY A 190 35.42 40.27 -29.51
CA GLY A 190 34.37 40.93 -30.30
C GLY A 190 34.22 42.43 -30.00
N VAL A 191 34.35 42.80 -28.71
CA VAL A 191 34.31 44.22 -28.32
C VAL A 191 35.49 45.02 -28.94
N ARG A 192 36.65 44.38 -29.12
CA ARG A 192 37.82 45.05 -29.72
C ARG A 192 37.61 45.35 -31.20
N LEU A 193 36.81 44.58 -31.93
CA LEU A 193 36.60 44.69 -33.36
C LEU A 193 35.46 45.70 -33.70
N LEU A 194 34.69 46.18 -32.71
CA LEU A 194 33.62 47.20 -32.83
C LEU A 194 32.57 46.91 -33.92
N GLN A 195 32.41 45.64 -34.33
CA GLN A 195 31.41 45.24 -35.34
C GLN A 195 30.05 45.02 -34.67
N PRO A 196 28.95 45.61 -35.15
CA PRO A 196 27.64 45.51 -34.52
C PRO A 196 27.14 44.08 -34.47
N VAL A 197 27.46 43.21 -35.44
CA VAL A 197 27.09 41.80 -35.48
C VAL A 197 27.76 41.03 -34.36
N GLU A 198 29.02 41.28 -34.09
CA GLU A 198 29.75 40.62 -32.99
C GLU A 198 29.19 40.97 -31.61
N ALA A 199 28.84 42.27 -31.42
CA ALA A 199 28.20 42.70 -30.18
C ALA A 199 26.86 41.98 -29.91
N VAL A 200 26.05 41.79 -30.96
CA VAL A 200 24.80 41.01 -30.84
C VAL A 200 25.07 39.53 -30.51
N MET A 201 26.09 38.91 -31.13
CA MET A 201 26.46 37.53 -30.84
C MET A 201 26.99 37.37 -29.41
N VAL A 202 27.79 38.31 -28.90
CA VAL A 202 28.23 38.32 -27.49
C VAL A 202 27.06 38.40 -26.54
N ALA A 203 26.10 39.31 -26.79
CA ALA A 203 24.90 39.44 -25.97
C ALA A 203 24.07 38.13 -25.98
N LEU A 204 23.91 37.53 -27.16
CA LEU A 204 23.22 36.28 -27.32
C LEU A 204 23.86 35.14 -26.52
N LEU A 205 25.22 35.02 -26.56
CA LEU A 205 25.94 34.00 -25.82
C LEU A 205 25.86 34.19 -24.30
N ILE A 206 25.89 35.43 -23.82
CA ILE A 206 25.70 35.72 -22.39
C ILE A 206 24.29 35.33 -21.93
N VAL A 207 23.26 35.74 -22.67
CA VAL A 207 21.86 35.37 -22.40
C VAL A 207 21.69 33.87 -22.45
N ALA A 208 22.25 33.18 -23.45
CA ALA A 208 22.22 31.74 -23.59
C ALA A 208 22.90 31.03 -22.41
N LEU A 209 24.07 31.50 -21.96
CA LEU A 209 24.77 30.95 -20.81
C LEU A 209 23.90 31.00 -19.54
N LEU A 210 23.27 32.17 -19.30
CA LEU A 210 22.35 32.32 -18.17
C LEU A 210 21.11 31.44 -18.28
N PHE A 211 20.53 31.39 -19.48
CA PHE A 211 19.38 30.55 -19.76
C PHE A 211 19.67 29.03 -19.57
N PHE A 212 20.77 28.55 -20.15
CA PHE A 212 21.16 27.15 -19.97
C PHE A 212 21.62 26.84 -18.53
N ALA A 213 22.20 27.77 -17.82
CA ALA A 213 22.50 27.61 -16.41
C ALA A 213 21.22 27.47 -15.57
N TYR A 214 20.19 28.25 -15.90
CA TYR A 214 18.86 28.16 -15.30
C TYR A 214 18.21 26.80 -15.62
N VAL A 215 18.23 26.36 -16.89
CA VAL A 215 17.70 25.04 -17.29
C VAL A 215 18.44 23.91 -16.57
N ALA A 216 19.77 23.94 -16.56
CA ALA A 216 20.57 22.92 -15.85
C ALA A 216 20.26 22.90 -14.35
N TYR A 217 20.03 24.05 -13.72
CA TYR A 217 19.61 24.14 -12.32
C TYR A 217 18.23 23.47 -12.10
N HIS A 218 17.26 23.73 -12.97
CA HIS A 218 15.93 23.11 -12.87
C HIS A 218 15.97 21.60 -13.11
N LEU A 219 16.73 21.13 -14.11
CA LEU A 219 16.95 19.72 -14.37
C LEU A 219 17.62 19.02 -13.17
N ASN A 220 18.63 19.64 -12.58
CA ASN A 220 19.29 19.15 -11.37
C ASN A 220 18.28 18.99 -10.22
N ARG A 221 17.46 20.00 -9.99
CA ARG A 221 16.41 19.97 -8.96
C ARG A 221 15.40 18.86 -9.17
N SER A 222 14.97 18.66 -10.42
CA SER A 222 14.05 17.57 -10.81
C SER A 222 14.68 16.19 -10.58
N THR A 223 15.95 16.03 -10.95
CA THR A 223 16.70 14.77 -10.75
C THR A 223 16.84 14.45 -9.26
N VAL A 224 17.17 15.45 -8.44
CA VAL A 224 17.25 15.31 -6.98
C VAL A 224 15.92 14.90 -6.39
N MET A 225 14.81 15.50 -6.85
CA MET A 225 13.46 15.17 -6.39
C MET A 225 13.06 13.75 -6.78
N LEU A 226 13.33 13.33 -8.02
CA LEU A 226 13.03 11.97 -8.47
C LEU A 226 13.80 10.92 -7.68
N LEU A 227 15.08 11.18 -7.40
CA LEU A 227 15.91 10.27 -6.62
C LEU A 227 15.38 10.13 -5.18
N SER A 228 15.00 11.24 -4.55
CA SER A 228 14.44 11.21 -3.19
C SER A 228 13.10 10.48 -3.11
N PHE A 229 12.21 10.65 -4.09
CA PHE A 229 10.97 9.87 -4.16
C PHE A 229 11.23 8.37 -4.34
N ARG A 230 12.25 8.01 -5.10
CA ARG A 230 12.61 6.61 -5.30
C ARG A 230 13.07 5.95 -4.00
N THR A 231 13.96 6.61 -3.25
CA THR A 231 14.43 6.09 -1.96
C THR A 231 13.32 5.98 -0.92
N GLU A 232 12.40 6.95 -0.88
CA GLU A 232 11.24 6.92 0.03
C GLU A 232 10.28 5.77 -0.34
N LYS A 233 10.01 5.59 -1.64
CA LYS A 233 9.19 4.49 -2.13
C LYS A 233 9.78 3.13 -1.76
N ASP A 234 11.08 2.94 -1.94
CA ASP A 234 11.75 1.67 -1.63
C ASP A 234 11.74 1.38 -0.13
N ALA A 235 11.88 2.42 0.72
CA ALA A 235 11.73 2.29 2.17
C ALA A 235 10.29 1.91 2.59
N LEU A 236 9.27 2.53 1.99
CA LEU A 236 7.87 2.19 2.25
C LEU A 236 7.50 0.78 1.79
N ILE A 237 8.05 0.32 0.67
CA ILE A 237 7.86 -1.08 0.22
C ILE A 237 8.43 -2.06 1.24
N ALA A 238 9.66 -1.82 1.73
CA ALA A 238 10.27 -2.68 2.74
C ALA A 238 9.47 -2.70 4.06
N GLU A 239 8.94 -1.55 4.50
CA GLU A 239 8.06 -1.47 5.68
C GLU A 239 6.74 -2.24 5.46
N LEU A 240 6.14 -2.11 4.28
CA LEU A 240 4.91 -2.83 3.93
C LEU A 240 5.13 -4.35 3.90
N GLU A 241 6.25 -4.81 3.34
CA GLU A 241 6.60 -6.24 3.30
C GLU A 241 6.78 -6.81 4.70
N THR A 242 7.47 -6.08 5.60
CA THR A 242 7.63 -6.51 7.00
C THR A 242 6.30 -6.54 7.74
N ALA A 243 5.45 -5.52 7.59
CA ALA A 243 4.13 -5.47 8.20
C ALA A 243 3.21 -6.59 7.69
N LYS A 244 3.27 -6.89 6.40
CA LYS A 244 2.53 -8.00 5.79
C LYS A 244 2.99 -9.35 6.35
N ALA A 245 4.29 -9.59 6.44
CA ALA A 245 4.83 -10.82 6.98
C ALA A 245 4.41 -11.04 8.45
N MET A 246 4.43 -9.98 9.27
CA MET A 246 3.95 -10.03 10.66
C MET A 246 2.44 -10.32 10.74
N SER A 247 1.64 -9.72 9.86
CA SER A 247 0.19 -9.95 9.80
C SER A 247 -0.14 -11.39 9.40
N ASP A 248 0.54 -11.92 8.38
CA ASP A 248 0.35 -13.30 7.92
C ASP A 248 0.74 -14.32 9.00
N GLU A 249 1.84 -14.07 9.72
CA GLU A 249 2.25 -14.92 10.85
C GLU A 249 1.25 -14.86 12.01
N ALA A 250 0.74 -13.68 12.36
CA ALA A 250 -0.28 -13.54 13.40
C ALA A 250 -1.57 -14.28 13.04
N ARG A 251 -2.00 -14.19 11.76
CA ARG A 251 -3.16 -14.91 11.25
C ARG A 251 -2.95 -16.43 11.33
N ARG A 252 -1.81 -16.94 10.92
CA ARG A 252 -1.48 -18.37 10.99
C ARG A 252 -1.55 -18.88 12.43
N ARG A 253 -0.97 -18.16 13.38
CA ARG A 253 -1.03 -18.52 14.82
C ARG A 253 -2.46 -18.53 15.36
N ALA A 254 -3.28 -17.56 14.95
CA ALA A 254 -4.68 -17.51 15.33
C ALA A 254 -5.49 -18.71 14.76
N GLU A 255 -5.25 -19.06 13.49
CA GLU A 255 -5.85 -20.23 12.85
C GLU A 255 -5.45 -21.55 13.53
N GLU A 256 -4.16 -21.72 13.84
CA GLU A 256 -3.62 -22.88 14.56
C GLU A 256 -4.23 -23.01 15.96
N ALA A 257 -4.31 -21.90 16.71
CA ALA A 257 -4.92 -21.86 18.04
C ALA A 257 -6.42 -22.22 17.99
N ASN A 258 -7.16 -21.72 16.99
CA ASN A 258 -8.57 -22.03 16.80
C ASN A 258 -8.79 -23.52 16.46
N LEU A 259 -7.93 -24.08 15.60
CA LEU A 259 -7.95 -25.51 15.29
C LEU A 259 -7.66 -26.38 16.52
N ALA A 260 -6.67 -26.01 17.33
CA ALA A 260 -6.34 -26.72 18.58
C ALA A 260 -7.50 -26.65 19.58
N LYS A 261 -8.13 -25.45 19.75
CA LYS A 261 -9.34 -25.26 20.57
C LYS A 261 -10.47 -26.21 20.14
N SER A 262 -10.76 -26.25 18.83
CA SER A 262 -11.84 -27.08 18.28
C SER A 262 -11.58 -28.58 18.47
N ARG A 263 -10.34 -29.04 18.27
CA ARG A 263 -9.96 -30.44 18.51
C ARG A 263 -10.08 -30.83 19.98
N PHE A 264 -9.60 -29.93 20.86
CA PHE A 264 -9.68 -30.14 22.32
C PHE A 264 -11.14 -30.28 22.78
N LEU A 265 -12.03 -29.37 22.35
CA LEU A 265 -13.44 -29.42 22.71
C LEU A 265 -14.12 -30.68 22.17
N ALA A 266 -13.81 -31.10 20.93
CA ALA A 266 -14.35 -32.34 20.37
C ALA A 266 -13.91 -33.60 21.16
N SER A 267 -12.63 -33.67 21.52
CA SER A 267 -12.12 -34.76 22.36
C SER A 267 -12.77 -34.79 23.75
N MET A 268 -12.78 -33.61 24.42
CA MET A 268 -13.38 -33.48 25.75
C MET A 268 -14.86 -33.87 25.78
N SER A 269 -15.62 -33.57 24.73
CA SER A 269 -17.01 -33.99 24.66
C SER A 269 -17.18 -35.49 24.64
N HIS A 270 -16.36 -36.21 23.85
CA HIS A 270 -16.41 -37.66 23.84
C HIS A 270 -16.05 -38.26 25.21
N GLU A 271 -15.02 -37.74 25.85
CA GLU A 271 -14.56 -38.17 27.16
C GLU A 271 -15.57 -37.87 28.30
N LEU A 272 -16.35 -36.80 28.16
CA LEU A 272 -17.40 -36.44 29.10
C LEU A 272 -18.71 -37.18 28.84
N ARG A 273 -19.05 -37.49 27.60
CA ARG A 273 -20.30 -38.19 27.23
C ARG A 273 -20.36 -39.58 27.77
N THR A 274 -19.26 -40.33 27.78
CA THR A 274 -19.21 -41.72 28.20
C THR A 274 -19.58 -41.90 29.69
N PRO A 275 -18.93 -41.25 30.65
CA PRO A 275 -19.31 -41.36 32.06
C PRO A 275 -20.70 -40.78 32.34
N LEU A 276 -21.07 -39.71 31.62
CA LEU A 276 -22.36 -39.06 31.78
C LEU A 276 -23.51 -39.95 31.32
N ASN A 277 -23.36 -40.67 30.21
CA ASN A 277 -24.34 -41.64 29.78
C ASN A 277 -24.51 -42.81 30.76
N ALA A 278 -23.44 -43.24 31.41
CA ALA A 278 -23.51 -44.23 32.48
C ALA A 278 -24.31 -43.73 33.69
N ILE A 279 -24.03 -42.49 34.12
CA ILE A 279 -24.76 -41.80 35.23
C ILE A 279 -26.25 -41.70 34.86
N LEU A 280 -26.57 -41.25 33.65
CA LEU A 280 -27.93 -41.12 33.16
C LEU A 280 -28.64 -42.49 33.12
N GLY A 281 -28.00 -43.53 32.59
CA GLY A 281 -28.59 -44.88 32.55
C GLY A 281 -28.85 -45.44 33.94
N PHE A 282 -27.93 -45.35 34.86
CA PHE A 282 -28.15 -45.83 36.23
C PHE A 282 -29.21 -45.03 36.97
N SER A 283 -29.22 -43.72 36.84
CA SER A 283 -30.21 -42.84 37.49
C SER A 283 -31.62 -43.09 36.91
N GLU A 284 -31.76 -43.36 35.60
CA GLU A 284 -33.00 -43.68 34.93
C GLU A 284 -33.57 -45.05 35.44
N VAL A 285 -32.72 -46.07 35.49
CA VAL A 285 -33.09 -47.41 36.05
C VAL A 285 -33.56 -47.30 37.47
N MET A 286 -32.87 -46.48 38.31
CA MET A 286 -33.26 -46.24 39.71
C MET A 286 -34.56 -45.41 39.79
N ALA A 287 -34.68 -44.31 39.09
CA ALA A 287 -35.88 -43.48 39.14
C ALA A 287 -37.13 -44.16 38.63
N SER A 288 -36.98 -45.09 37.63
CA SER A 288 -38.06 -45.90 37.05
C SER A 288 -38.33 -47.18 37.81
N GLU A 289 -37.56 -47.48 38.88
CA GLU A 289 -37.70 -48.70 39.73
C GLU A 289 -37.69 -50.02 38.91
N VAL A 290 -36.92 -50.09 37.81
CA VAL A 290 -36.87 -51.24 36.89
C VAL A 290 -36.43 -52.53 37.58
N LEU A 291 -35.53 -52.43 38.56
CA LEU A 291 -35.00 -53.59 39.32
C LEU A 291 -35.76 -53.87 40.62
N GLY A 292 -36.88 -53.19 40.84
CA GLY A 292 -37.72 -53.32 42.02
C GLY A 292 -37.84 -52.01 42.81
N PRO A 293 -38.82 -51.91 43.73
CA PRO A 293 -39.12 -50.66 44.45
C PRO A 293 -37.97 -50.25 45.36
N MET A 294 -37.63 -48.95 45.33
CA MET A 294 -36.55 -48.37 46.17
C MET A 294 -36.87 -48.28 47.65
N GLY A 295 -38.06 -48.62 48.06
CA GLY A 295 -38.49 -48.64 49.48
C GLY A 295 -38.63 -47.28 50.14
N ASN A 296 -37.91 -46.28 49.70
CA ASN A 296 -38.03 -44.90 50.18
C ASN A 296 -38.22 -43.92 48.98
N PRO A 297 -39.35 -43.20 48.93
CA PRO A 297 -39.67 -42.30 47.83
C PRO A 297 -38.63 -41.16 47.65
N THR A 298 -37.94 -40.73 48.73
CA THR A 298 -36.91 -39.71 48.66
C THR A 298 -35.71 -40.14 47.81
N TYR A 299 -35.33 -41.40 47.80
CA TYR A 299 -34.23 -41.90 46.97
C TYR A 299 -34.60 -41.95 45.49
N ARG A 300 -35.86 -42.20 45.19
CA ARG A 300 -36.38 -42.11 43.82
C ARG A 300 -36.34 -40.68 43.30
N ASP A 301 -36.71 -39.70 44.14
CA ASP A 301 -36.65 -38.30 43.81
C ASP A 301 -35.19 -37.85 43.59
N TYR A 302 -34.24 -38.27 44.44
CA TYR A 302 -32.80 -38.02 44.21
C TYR A 302 -32.30 -38.66 42.92
N ALA A 303 -32.72 -39.88 42.58
CA ALA A 303 -32.36 -40.49 41.30
C ALA A 303 -32.87 -39.72 40.12
N ARG A 304 -34.10 -39.17 40.20
CA ARG A 304 -34.66 -38.28 39.19
C ARG A 304 -33.88 -36.97 39.07
N ASP A 305 -33.54 -36.32 40.19
CA ASP A 305 -32.75 -35.09 40.22
C ASP A 305 -31.36 -35.29 39.56
N VAL A 306 -30.70 -36.43 39.87
CA VAL A 306 -29.41 -36.79 39.24
C VAL A 306 -29.57 -36.99 37.74
N HIS A 307 -30.66 -37.68 37.30
CA HIS A 307 -30.95 -37.89 35.90
C HIS A 307 -31.16 -36.53 35.15
N ASP A 308 -32.02 -35.66 35.67
CA ASP A 308 -32.35 -34.37 35.07
C ASP A 308 -31.12 -33.47 35.04
N SER A 309 -30.31 -33.44 36.10
CA SER A 309 -29.04 -32.72 36.11
C SER A 309 -28.05 -33.22 35.09
N GLY A 310 -27.96 -34.55 34.93
CA GLY A 310 -27.11 -35.19 33.92
C GLY A 310 -27.55 -34.87 32.48
N GLN A 311 -28.85 -34.89 32.20
CA GLN A 311 -29.39 -34.50 30.92
C GLN A 311 -29.10 -33.02 30.59
N HIS A 312 -29.26 -32.16 31.57
CA HIS A 312 -28.93 -30.75 31.43
C HIS A 312 -27.45 -30.54 31.07
N LEU A 313 -26.54 -31.24 31.76
CA LEU A 313 -25.09 -31.15 31.51
C LEU A 313 -24.75 -31.68 30.11
N LEU A 314 -25.38 -32.77 29.66
CA LEU A 314 -25.20 -33.29 28.29
C LEU A 314 -25.65 -32.28 27.23
N GLY A 315 -26.78 -31.58 27.49
CA GLY A 315 -27.25 -30.48 26.65
C GLY A 315 -26.22 -29.37 26.50
N LEU A 316 -25.68 -28.89 27.63
CA LEU A 316 -24.64 -27.80 27.63
C LEU A 316 -23.37 -28.21 26.88
N ILE A 317 -22.89 -29.46 27.04
CA ILE A 317 -21.74 -29.99 26.32
C ILE A 317 -21.98 -29.95 24.81
N ASN A 318 -23.15 -30.39 24.36
CA ASN A 318 -23.50 -30.38 22.94
C ASN A 318 -23.60 -28.95 22.38
N GLU A 319 -24.19 -28.01 23.13
CA GLU A 319 -24.26 -26.60 22.75
C GLU A 319 -22.86 -25.95 22.58
N ILE A 320 -21.91 -26.23 23.50
CA ILE A 320 -20.52 -25.74 23.41
C ILE A 320 -19.83 -26.31 22.18
N LEU A 321 -20.07 -27.57 21.84
CA LEU A 321 -19.50 -28.18 20.66
C LEU A 321 -20.04 -27.59 19.36
N ASP A 322 -21.35 -27.39 19.29
CA ASP A 322 -21.97 -26.80 18.11
C ASP A 322 -21.48 -25.35 17.92
N LEU A 323 -21.37 -24.58 19.00
CA LEU A 323 -20.78 -23.25 18.95
C LEU A 323 -19.33 -23.28 18.45
N SER A 324 -18.51 -24.23 18.95
CA SER A 324 -17.12 -24.37 18.49
C SER A 324 -17.02 -24.75 16.99
N ARG A 325 -17.93 -25.59 16.49
CA ARG A 325 -18.00 -25.94 15.06
C ARG A 325 -18.41 -24.74 14.21
N ILE A 326 -19.37 -23.92 14.68
CA ILE A 326 -19.81 -22.69 14.01
C ILE A 326 -18.69 -21.67 13.95
N GLU A 327 -18.00 -21.41 15.09
CA GLU A 327 -16.85 -20.49 15.14
C GLU A 327 -15.70 -20.92 14.21
N ALA A 328 -15.49 -22.23 14.08
CA ALA A 328 -14.47 -22.79 13.17
C ALA A 328 -14.90 -22.82 11.69
N GLY A 329 -16.12 -22.39 11.35
CA GLY A 329 -16.67 -22.47 10.00
C GLY A 329 -16.89 -23.91 9.49
N ARG A 330 -17.00 -24.89 10.40
CA ARG A 330 -17.13 -26.32 10.09
C ARG A 330 -18.53 -26.87 10.28
N TYR A 331 -19.48 -26.02 10.64
CA TYR A 331 -20.88 -26.40 10.74
C TYR A 331 -21.46 -26.53 9.33
N GLN A 332 -21.81 -27.75 8.93
CA GLN A 332 -22.41 -28.02 7.63
C GLN A 332 -23.91 -28.10 7.80
N LEU A 333 -24.64 -27.24 7.11
CA LEU A 333 -26.10 -27.29 7.03
C LEU A 333 -26.50 -28.36 6.06
N ASN A 334 -27.48 -29.20 6.45
CA ASN A 334 -28.15 -30.16 5.56
C ASN A 334 -29.42 -29.49 5.02
N GLU A 335 -29.26 -28.71 3.97
CA GLU A 335 -30.34 -27.91 3.38
C GLU A 335 -31.27 -28.80 2.56
N GLU A 336 -32.58 -28.78 2.89
CA GLU A 336 -33.64 -29.49 2.21
C GLU A 336 -34.93 -28.65 2.13
N PRO A 337 -35.91 -29.03 1.28
CA PRO A 337 -37.20 -28.33 1.20
C PRO A 337 -38.04 -28.50 2.47
N VAL A 338 -38.00 -27.58 3.41
CA VAL A 338 -38.65 -27.60 4.72
C VAL A 338 -39.93 -26.77 4.71
N ALA A 339 -41.01 -27.31 5.30
CA ALA A 339 -42.23 -26.57 5.61
C ALA A 339 -42.06 -25.89 6.97
N LEU A 340 -41.64 -24.64 6.97
CA LEU A 340 -41.34 -23.85 8.18
C LEU A 340 -42.49 -23.87 9.18
N LEU A 341 -43.72 -23.73 8.68
CA LEU A 341 -44.93 -23.73 9.51
C LEU A 341 -45.04 -25.03 10.33
N SER A 342 -44.91 -26.18 9.70
CA SER A 342 -45.00 -27.47 10.38
C SER A 342 -43.92 -27.66 11.45
N VAL A 343 -42.69 -27.22 11.16
CA VAL A 343 -41.58 -27.27 12.13
C VAL A 343 -41.87 -26.45 13.36
N VAL A 344 -42.44 -25.22 13.16
CA VAL A 344 -42.76 -24.31 14.29
C VAL A 344 -43.98 -24.85 15.07
N GLU A 345 -44.98 -25.40 14.41
CA GLU A 345 -46.15 -26.02 15.05
C GLU A 345 -45.70 -27.18 15.97
N ASP A 346 -44.85 -28.09 15.44
CA ASP A 346 -44.27 -29.16 16.24
C ASP A 346 -43.54 -28.68 17.48
N CYS A 347 -42.72 -27.62 17.32
CA CYS A 347 -42.00 -27.00 18.42
C CYS A 347 -42.94 -26.39 19.48
N CYS A 348 -44.02 -25.75 19.04
CA CYS A 348 -45.03 -25.23 19.95
C CYS A 348 -45.75 -26.36 20.72
N HIS A 349 -46.10 -27.44 20.02
CA HIS A 349 -46.72 -28.60 20.64
C HIS A 349 -45.80 -29.26 21.69
N MET A 350 -44.51 -29.45 21.38
CA MET A 350 -43.52 -30.00 22.33
C MET A 350 -43.39 -29.12 23.59
N MET A 351 -43.54 -27.82 23.48
CA MET A 351 -43.42 -26.88 24.59
C MET A 351 -44.73 -26.63 25.34
N GLU A 352 -45.85 -27.08 24.84
CA GLU A 352 -47.21 -26.79 25.40
C GLU A 352 -47.36 -27.28 26.85
N LEU A 353 -46.91 -28.51 27.15
CA LEU A 353 -46.99 -29.06 28.52
C LEU A 353 -46.15 -28.24 29.50
N ARG A 354 -44.94 -27.84 29.08
CA ARG A 354 -44.05 -27.04 29.89
C ARG A 354 -44.63 -25.66 30.18
N ALA A 355 -45.26 -25.05 29.16
CA ALA A 355 -45.92 -23.72 29.29
C ALA A 355 -47.14 -23.86 30.24
N ARG A 356 -47.99 -24.88 30.04
CA ARG A 356 -49.14 -25.11 30.91
C ARG A 356 -48.77 -25.34 32.39
N ASN A 357 -47.74 -26.12 32.66
CA ASN A 357 -47.24 -26.37 34.02
C ASN A 357 -46.75 -25.07 34.71
N LYS A 358 -46.33 -24.08 33.91
CA LYS A 358 -45.95 -22.76 34.42
C LYS A 358 -47.07 -21.72 34.36
N GLY A 359 -48.27 -22.11 33.89
CA GLY A 359 -49.40 -21.23 33.76
C GLY A 359 -49.27 -20.17 32.64
N ILE A 360 -48.48 -20.47 31.60
CA ILE A 360 -48.22 -19.59 30.46
C ILE A 360 -49.06 -20.06 29.27
N ARG A 361 -49.60 -19.11 28.50
CA ARG A 361 -50.35 -19.39 27.28
C ARG A 361 -49.48 -19.21 26.06
N ILE A 362 -49.40 -20.22 25.19
CA ILE A 362 -48.79 -20.08 23.87
C ILE A 362 -49.88 -19.68 22.87
N VAL A 363 -49.70 -18.56 22.17
CA VAL A 363 -50.60 -18.08 21.13
C VAL A 363 -49.89 -18.19 19.78
N GLN A 364 -50.49 -18.94 18.86
CA GLN A 364 -49.98 -19.13 17.51
C GLN A 364 -50.70 -18.18 16.55
N ASP A 365 -49.93 -17.42 15.79
CA ASP A 365 -50.40 -16.43 14.81
C ASP A 365 -49.62 -16.68 13.49
N PHE A 366 -50.12 -17.62 12.70
CA PHE A 366 -49.44 -18.15 11.54
C PHE A 366 -50.16 -17.71 10.25
N GLU A 367 -49.40 -17.20 9.29
CA GLU A 367 -49.92 -16.94 7.94
C GLU A 367 -50.12 -18.26 7.19
N SER A 368 -51.28 -18.37 6.55
CA SER A 368 -51.60 -19.52 5.69
C SER A 368 -50.85 -19.45 4.37
N ALA A 369 -50.55 -20.61 3.78
CA ALA A 369 -49.96 -20.74 2.45
C ALA A 369 -48.50 -20.27 2.30
N LEU A 370 -47.68 -20.58 3.28
CA LEU A 370 -46.22 -20.41 3.14
C LEU A 370 -45.62 -21.59 2.30
N PRO A 371 -44.83 -21.28 1.24
CA PRO A 371 -44.13 -22.33 0.49
C PRO A 371 -43.03 -22.95 1.32
N ARG A 372 -42.52 -24.08 0.88
CA ARG A 372 -41.33 -24.70 1.46
C ARG A 372 -40.13 -23.81 1.22
N LEU A 373 -39.29 -23.63 2.25
CA LEU A 373 -38.02 -22.98 2.14
C LEU A 373 -36.86 -23.99 2.10
N PHE A 374 -35.75 -23.62 1.49
CA PHE A 374 -34.57 -24.47 1.45
C PHE A 374 -33.72 -24.16 2.68
N ALA A 375 -33.74 -25.07 3.68
CA ALA A 375 -33.08 -24.90 4.96
C ALA A 375 -32.77 -26.22 5.64
N ASP A 376 -31.98 -26.22 6.70
CA ASP A 376 -31.79 -27.38 7.58
C ASP A 376 -32.91 -27.44 8.63
N GLU A 377 -33.76 -28.47 8.54
CA GLU A 377 -34.90 -28.64 9.45
C GLU A 377 -34.45 -28.77 10.90
N ARG A 378 -33.35 -29.48 11.17
CA ARG A 378 -32.82 -29.66 12.54
C ARG A 378 -32.38 -28.34 13.14
N ALA A 379 -31.67 -27.51 12.34
CA ALA A 379 -31.23 -26.20 12.76
C ALA A 379 -32.43 -25.27 13.03
N MET A 380 -33.45 -25.29 12.16
CA MET A 380 -34.66 -24.47 12.35
C MET A 380 -35.44 -24.94 13.60
N ARG A 381 -35.57 -26.24 13.85
CA ARG A 381 -36.16 -26.78 15.05
C ARG A 381 -35.40 -26.37 16.31
N GLN A 382 -34.09 -26.46 16.30
CA GLN A 382 -33.22 -26.06 17.41
C GLN A 382 -33.37 -24.56 17.74
N ILE A 383 -33.32 -23.69 16.73
CA ILE A 383 -33.51 -22.24 16.90
C ILE A 383 -34.87 -21.95 17.51
N THR A 384 -35.94 -22.55 16.97
CA THR A 384 -37.31 -22.35 17.45
C THR A 384 -37.50 -22.81 18.89
N LEU A 385 -36.98 -23.99 19.23
CA LEU A 385 -37.06 -24.54 20.59
C LEU A 385 -36.25 -23.68 21.59
N ASN A 386 -35.09 -23.18 21.20
CA ASN A 386 -34.29 -22.26 22.05
C ASN A 386 -35.03 -20.97 22.35
N LEU A 387 -35.65 -20.36 21.33
CA LEU A 387 -36.44 -19.14 21.49
C LEU A 387 -37.67 -19.38 22.38
N LEU A 388 -38.42 -20.46 22.15
CA LEU A 388 -39.60 -20.85 22.94
C LEU A 388 -39.20 -21.16 24.39
N SER A 389 -38.16 -21.94 24.61
CA SER A 389 -37.68 -22.31 25.94
C SER A 389 -37.29 -21.05 26.76
N ASN A 390 -36.58 -20.09 26.12
CA ASN A 390 -36.22 -18.83 26.75
C ASN A 390 -37.47 -17.97 27.05
N ALA A 391 -38.40 -17.84 26.10
CA ALA A 391 -39.63 -17.14 26.30
C ALA A 391 -40.44 -17.72 27.48
N ILE A 392 -40.61 -19.05 27.57
CA ILE A 392 -41.31 -19.71 28.68
C ILE A 392 -40.53 -19.53 29.98
N LYS A 393 -39.21 -19.61 29.95
CA LYS A 393 -38.36 -19.46 31.15
C LYS A 393 -38.49 -18.07 31.79
N PHE A 394 -38.51 -17.02 31.00
CA PHE A 394 -38.49 -15.64 31.48
C PHE A 394 -39.89 -15.02 31.64
N THR A 395 -40.92 -15.57 31.03
CA THR A 395 -42.30 -15.11 31.22
C THR A 395 -42.79 -15.47 32.61
N PRO A 396 -43.38 -14.53 33.36
CA PRO A 396 -44.03 -14.81 34.65
C PRO A 396 -45.28 -15.67 34.50
N THR A 397 -45.73 -16.33 35.57
CA THR A 397 -46.98 -17.10 35.63
C THR A 397 -48.17 -16.22 35.25
N GLY A 398 -49.06 -16.75 34.37
CA GLY A 398 -50.19 -16.00 33.82
C GLY A 398 -49.89 -15.19 32.59
N GLY A 399 -48.60 -15.16 32.14
CA GLY A 399 -48.18 -14.46 30.95
C GLY A 399 -48.48 -15.19 29.63
N GLU A 400 -48.12 -14.54 28.53
CA GLU A 400 -48.36 -15.04 27.16
C GLU A 400 -47.06 -15.09 26.34
N VAL A 401 -46.89 -16.15 25.57
CA VAL A 401 -45.83 -16.27 24.55
C VAL A 401 -46.53 -16.35 23.19
N ARG A 402 -46.30 -15.37 22.32
CA ARG A 402 -46.88 -15.32 20.97
C ARG A 402 -45.82 -15.69 19.93
N VAL A 403 -46.17 -16.67 19.13
CA VAL A 403 -45.35 -17.19 18.02
C VAL A 403 -45.94 -16.78 16.69
N ARG A 404 -45.18 -16.11 15.86
CA ARG A 404 -45.62 -15.64 14.54
C ARG A 404 -44.75 -16.29 13.46
N VAL A 405 -45.40 -16.75 12.41
CA VAL A 405 -44.73 -17.21 11.19
C VAL A 405 -45.41 -16.52 10.01
N GLY A 406 -44.63 -15.89 9.14
CA GLY A 406 -45.18 -15.14 8.02
C GLY A 406 -44.12 -14.65 7.04
N TRP A 407 -44.55 -13.74 6.15
CA TRP A 407 -43.72 -13.12 5.14
C TRP A 407 -43.05 -11.84 5.60
N THR A 408 -41.79 -11.65 5.24
CA THR A 408 -41.13 -10.35 5.35
C THR A 408 -41.51 -9.45 4.15
N ALA A 409 -41.38 -8.14 4.29
CA ALA A 409 -41.60 -7.20 3.18
C ALA A 409 -40.67 -7.44 1.97
N GLY A 410 -39.56 -8.14 2.15
CA GLY A 410 -38.59 -8.50 1.11
C GLY A 410 -38.83 -9.87 0.46
N GLY A 411 -39.94 -10.57 0.75
CA GLY A 411 -40.27 -11.86 0.17
C GLY A 411 -39.62 -13.08 0.84
N GLY A 412 -38.98 -12.90 2.02
CA GLY A 412 -38.48 -14.01 2.86
C GLY A 412 -39.52 -14.43 3.91
N GLN A 413 -39.34 -15.62 4.51
CA GLN A 413 -40.14 -16.07 5.65
C GLN A 413 -39.47 -15.70 6.97
N TYR A 414 -40.26 -15.50 8.03
CA TYR A 414 -39.75 -15.23 9.36
C TYR A 414 -40.45 -16.04 10.44
N VAL A 415 -39.76 -16.32 11.51
CA VAL A 415 -40.31 -16.81 12.78
C VAL A 415 -40.04 -15.73 13.83
N ALA A 416 -41.05 -15.32 14.56
CA ALA A 416 -40.93 -14.38 15.66
C ALA A 416 -41.57 -14.95 16.92
N VAL A 417 -40.81 -14.93 18.04
CA VAL A 417 -41.31 -15.30 19.36
C VAL A 417 -41.32 -14.04 20.21
N LYS A 418 -42.50 -13.67 20.70
CA LYS A 418 -42.69 -12.52 21.59
C LYS A 418 -43.28 -12.99 22.89
N ASP A 419 -42.67 -12.63 24.00
CA ASP A 419 -43.10 -12.92 25.35
C ASP A 419 -43.53 -11.67 26.11
N THR A 420 -44.16 -11.84 27.24
CA THR A 420 -44.59 -10.78 28.18
C THR A 420 -43.69 -10.71 29.41
N GLY A 421 -42.46 -11.25 29.30
CA GLY A 421 -41.44 -11.18 30.31
C GLY A 421 -40.74 -9.82 30.39
N PRO A 422 -39.78 -9.65 31.34
CA PRO A 422 -39.01 -8.43 31.52
C PRO A 422 -38.07 -8.12 30.37
#